data_7d754aa9ce0e1fa56bd5fd89ed36ef50
#
_entry.id   7d754aa9ce0e1fa56bd5fd89ed36ef50
#
_cell.length_a   1.000
_cell.length_b   1.000
_cell.length_c   1.000
_cell.angle_alpha   90.00
_cell.angle_beta   90.00
_cell.angle_gamma   90.00
#
_symmetry.space_group_name_H-M   'P 1'
#
loop_
_entity.id
_entity.type
_entity.pdbx_description
1 polymer ?
#
loop_
_entity_poly.entity_id
_entity_poly.type
_entity_poly.pdbx_seq_one_letter_code
_entity_poly.pdbx_strand_id
1 'polypeptide(L)'
;NYLMEVNLAGFDADAPPPKTKYFYDLVEKTSNPVHQQLDTLFESNSFPFTDKTALVSPQHLEKALKDIGIKINTNSLLEWLRKNGACKVKQIDWGQSRPTIWAFGEKDTWMSVPPKEIASFYIEPVFEFPNKHLWVDHNQVKTLDTIKDLENLTRANQMNNG
;
A
#
# COMPACT_ATOMS: atom_id res chain seq x y z
N ASN A 1 -22.09 -5.72 -50.85
CA ASN A 1 -23.37 -5.89 -50.11
C ASN A 1 -23.35 -7.08 -49.16
N TYR A 2 -22.31 -7.20 -48.38
CA TYR A 2 -22.09 -8.29 -47.40
C TYR A 2 -23.17 -8.32 -46.29
N LEU A 3 -23.73 -7.18 -45.95
CA LEU A 3 -24.73 -7.06 -44.89
C LEU A 3 -26.14 -7.56 -45.23
N MET A 4 -26.40 -7.84 -46.49
CA MET A 4 -27.73 -8.37 -46.93
C MET A 4 -27.86 -9.89 -46.80
N GLU A 5 -26.79 -10.61 -46.50
CA GLU A 5 -26.80 -12.10 -46.43
C GLU A 5 -26.73 -12.61 -45.00
N VAL A 6 -26.71 -11.71 -43.99
CA VAL A 6 -26.68 -12.14 -42.59
C VAL A 6 -28.05 -12.64 -42.17
N ASN A 7 -28.16 -13.93 -41.96
CA ASN A 7 -29.38 -14.54 -41.43
C ASN A 7 -29.55 -14.13 -39.94
N LEU A 8 -30.50 -13.23 -39.71
CA LEU A 8 -30.87 -12.76 -38.38
C LEU A 8 -31.91 -13.63 -37.68
N ALA A 9 -32.26 -14.77 -38.27
CA ALA A 9 -33.17 -15.73 -37.65
C ALA A 9 -32.51 -16.30 -36.38
N GLY A 10 -33.00 -15.89 -35.24
CA GLY A 10 -32.44 -16.25 -33.92
C GLY A 10 -31.64 -15.12 -33.23
N PHE A 11 -31.55 -13.94 -33.84
CA PHE A 11 -30.99 -12.79 -33.17
C PHE A 11 -31.99 -12.25 -32.15
N ASP A 12 -31.64 -12.37 -30.87
CA ASP A 12 -32.40 -11.77 -29.79
C ASP A 12 -31.76 -10.41 -29.47
N ALA A 13 -32.47 -9.32 -29.77
CA ALA A 13 -32.00 -7.95 -29.54
C ALA A 13 -31.94 -7.60 -28.07
N ASP A 14 -32.68 -8.31 -27.22
CA ASP A 14 -32.71 -8.10 -25.78
C ASP A 14 -31.73 -9.02 -25.02
N ALA A 15 -31.08 -9.93 -25.73
CA ALA A 15 -30.07 -10.79 -25.13
C ALA A 15 -28.84 -9.94 -24.70
N PRO A 16 -28.35 -10.13 -23.50
CA PRO A 16 -27.14 -9.44 -23.08
C PRO A 16 -25.96 -9.84 -24.00
N PRO A 17 -25.10 -8.86 -24.35
CA PRO A 17 -23.99 -9.14 -25.26
C PRO A 17 -23.12 -10.29 -24.74
N PRO A 18 -22.61 -11.17 -25.60
CA PRO A 18 -21.80 -12.30 -25.18
C PRO A 18 -20.56 -11.78 -24.44
N LYS A 19 -20.33 -12.30 -23.25
CA LYS A 19 -19.15 -12.01 -22.44
C LYS A 19 -17.94 -12.67 -23.11
N THR A 20 -17.27 -11.93 -23.99
CA THR A 20 -16.06 -12.39 -24.69
C THR A 20 -14.86 -12.34 -23.74
N LYS A 21 -13.79 -13.06 -24.07
CA LYS A 21 -12.51 -12.94 -23.34
C LYS A 21 -12.08 -11.48 -23.22
N TYR A 22 -12.23 -10.68 -24.28
CA TYR A 22 -11.94 -9.25 -24.29
C TYR A 22 -12.77 -8.46 -23.26
N PHE A 23 -14.03 -8.83 -23.05
CA PHE A 23 -14.86 -8.22 -21.99
C PHE A 23 -14.29 -8.51 -20.61
N TYR A 24 -13.89 -9.75 -20.34
CA TYR A 24 -13.27 -10.10 -19.05
C TYR A 24 -11.92 -9.42 -18.87
N ASP A 25 -11.09 -9.34 -19.92
CA ASP A 25 -9.82 -8.63 -19.90
C ASP A 25 -10.02 -7.11 -19.66
N LEU A 26 -11.10 -6.52 -20.21
CA LEU A 26 -11.47 -5.13 -19.98
C LEU A 26 -11.95 -4.92 -18.53
N VAL A 27 -12.80 -5.78 -18.01
CA VAL A 27 -13.27 -5.73 -16.62
C VAL A 27 -12.10 -5.91 -15.66
N GLU A 28 -11.16 -6.77 -15.99
CA GLU A 28 -9.95 -6.96 -15.19
C GLU A 28 -9.01 -5.74 -15.24
N LYS A 29 -8.87 -5.12 -16.41
CA LYS A 29 -8.09 -3.87 -16.59
C LYS A 29 -8.76 -2.63 -16.00
N THR A 30 -10.09 -2.58 -15.92
CA THR A 30 -10.84 -1.53 -15.21
C THR A 30 -11.02 -1.86 -13.73
N SER A 31 -10.34 -2.90 -13.23
CA SER A 31 -10.31 -3.23 -11.82
C SER A 31 -9.85 -2.01 -11.00
N ASN A 32 -10.37 -1.94 -9.80
CA ASN A 32 -10.18 -0.88 -8.81
C ASN A 32 -8.78 -0.24 -8.92
N PRO A 33 -8.66 1.07 -9.21
CA PRO A 33 -7.37 1.73 -9.40
C PRO A 33 -6.44 1.57 -8.19
N VAL A 34 -6.99 1.33 -7.00
CA VAL A 34 -6.21 1.04 -5.80
C VAL A 34 -5.56 -0.34 -5.89
N HIS A 35 -6.23 -1.35 -6.47
CA HIS A 35 -5.63 -2.66 -6.69
C HIS A 35 -4.45 -2.58 -7.67
N GLN A 36 -4.53 -1.77 -8.72
CA GLN A 36 -3.40 -1.55 -9.64
C GLN A 36 -2.20 -0.89 -8.94
N GLN A 37 -2.45 0.05 -8.03
CA GLN A 37 -1.39 0.63 -7.21
C GLN A 37 -0.74 -0.42 -6.29
N LEU A 38 -1.54 -1.28 -5.67
CA LEU A 38 -1.04 -2.39 -4.86
C LEU A 38 -0.22 -3.38 -5.68
N ASP A 39 -0.69 -3.74 -6.89
CA ASP A 39 0.03 -4.62 -7.81
C ASP A 39 1.40 -4.02 -8.15
N THR A 40 1.45 -2.73 -8.46
CA THR A 40 2.71 -2.01 -8.74
C THR A 40 3.67 -2.03 -7.55
N LEU A 41 3.18 -1.76 -6.33
CA LEU A 41 4.00 -1.79 -5.11
C LEU A 41 4.51 -3.19 -4.81
N PHE A 42 3.67 -4.20 -5.01
CA PHE A 42 4.01 -5.59 -4.76
C PHE A 42 5.06 -6.11 -5.76
N GLU A 43 4.87 -5.86 -7.05
CA GLU A 43 5.80 -6.25 -8.12
C GLU A 43 7.17 -5.54 -8.01
N SER A 44 7.17 -4.29 -7.55
CA SER A 44 8.40 -3.51 -7.36
C SER A 44 9.09 -3.77 -6.02
N ASN A 45 8.58 -4.68 -5.19
CA ASN A 45 9.05 -4.90 -3.81
C ASN A 45 9.18 -3.59 -3.00
N SER A 46 8.27 -2.64 -3.28
CA SER A 46 8.27 -1.34 -2.62
C SER A 46 7.43 -1.39 -1.35
N PHE A 47 7.72 -0.49 -0.40
CA PHE A 47 6.93 -0.37 0.81
C PHE A 47 5.42 -0.30 0.50
N PRO A 48 4.56 -1.03 1.19
CA PRO A 48 4.82 -1.87 2.38
C PRO A 48 5.24 -3.32 2.09
N PHE A 49 5.45 -3.68 0.81
CA PHE A 49 5.85 -5.01 0.36
C PHE A 49 7.35 -5.03 0.09
N THR A 50 8.14 -5.42 1.06
CA THR A 50 9.58 -5.60 0.88
C THR A 50 9.92 -7.09 0.71
N ASP A 51 11.09 -7.42 0.16
CA ASP A 51 11.52 -8.81 -0.12
C ASP A 51 11.40 -9.80 1.05
N LYS A 52 11.23 -9.27 2.27
CA LYS A 52 11.05 -10.08 3.48
C LYS A 52 9.58 -10.29 3.86
N THR A 53 8.64 -9.75 3.10
CA THR A 53 7.22 -9.79 3.45
C THR A 53 6.52 -11.05 2.93
N ALA A 54 6.97 -12.22 3.38
CA ALA A 54 6.19 -13.44 3.18
C ALA A 54 4.90 -13.46 4.01
N LEU A 55 4.89 -12.73 5.13
CA LEU A 55 3.79 -12.66 6.08
C LEU A 55 3.27 -11.22 6.17
N VAL A 56 1.97 -11.04 6.06
CA VAL A 56 1.30 -9.74 6.15
C VAL A 56 0.12 -9.79 7.11
N SER A 57 -0.12 -8.69 7.80
CA SER A 57 -1.38 -8.47 8.51
C SER A 57 -2.21 -7.45 7.75
N PRO A 58 -3.46 -7.76 7.36
CA PRO A 58 -4.32 -6.79 6.68
C PRO A 58 -4.50 -5.50 7.47
N GLN A 59 -4.57 -5.58 8.81
CA GLN A 59 -4.73 -4.41 9.68
C GLN A 59 -3.50 -3.50 9.63
N HIS A 60 -2.30 -4.07 9.75
CA HIS A 60 -1.06 -3.30 9.70
C HIS A 60 -0.76 -2.80 8.28
N LEU A 61 -1.11 -3.61 7.26
CA LEU A 61 -0.98 -3.22 5.86
C LEU A 61 -1.91 -2.05 5.50
N GLU A 62 -3.16 -2.08 5.95
CA GLU A 62 -4.10 -0.96 5.76
C GLU A 62 -3.57 0.34 6.39
N LYS A 63 -3.01 0.25 7.61
CA LYS A 63 -2.38 1.38 8.29
C LYS A 63 -1.17 1.91 7.49
N ALA A 64 -0.27 1.02 7.09
CA ALA A 64 0.92 1.37 6.31
C ALA A 64 0.58 2.02 4.96
N LEU A 65 -0.44 1.50 4.26
CA LEU A 65 -0.95 2.08 3.02
C LEU A 65 -1.54 3.47 3.24
N LYS A 66 -2.27 3.67 4.33
CA LYS A 66 -2.80 4.98 4.70
C LYS A 66 -1.69 5.99 4.97
N ASP A 67 -0.59 5.57 5.60
CA ASP A 67 0.56 6.43 5.90
C ASP A 67 1.24 6.96 4.62
N ILE A 68 1.19 6.20 3.51
CA ILE A 68 1.66 6.63 2.18
C ILE A 68 0.55 7.25 1.31
N GLY A 69 -0.62 7.53 1.87
CA GLY A 69 -1.72 8.21 1.19
C GLY A 69 -2.65 7.32 0.38
N ILE A 70 -2.48 6.00 0.41
CA ILE A 70 -3.35 5.04 -0.27
C ILE A 70 -4.50 4.66 0.65
N LYS A 71 -5.73 5.05 0.27
CA LYS A 71 -6.93 4.71 1.02
C LYS A 71 -7.59 3.47 0.45
N ILE A 72 -7.64 2.41 1.23
CA ILE A 72 -8.31 1.16 0.89
C ILE A 72 -9.16 0.70 2.09
N ASN A 73 -10.29 0.08 1.82
CA ASN A 73 -11.06 -0.57 2.88
C ASN A 73 -10.59 -2.01 3.07
N THR A 74 -10.77 -2.52 4.28
CA THR A 74 -10.34 -3.86 4.67
C THR A 74 -10.85 -4.96 3.73
N ASN A 75 -12.11 -4.88 3.26
CA ASN A 75 -12.68 -5.90 2.38
C ASN A 75 -11.99 -5.93 1.02
N SER A 76 -11.76 -4.76 0.40
CA SER A 76 -11.05 -4.64 -0.87
C SER A 76 -9.60 -5.11 -0.74
N LEU A 77 -8.95 -4.83 0.39
CA LEU A 77 -7.60 -5.32 0.68
C LEU A 77 -7.57 -6.85 0.82
N LEU A 78 -8.54 -7.45 1.52
CA LEU A 78 -8.65 -8.90 1.65
C LEU A 78 -8.92 -9.58 0.30
N GLU A 79 -9.71 -8.94 -0.56
CA GLU A 79 -9.97 -9.41 -1.93
C GLU A 79 -8.67 -9.40 -2.74
N TRP A 80 -7.93 -8.31 -2.70
CA TRP A 80 -6.64 -8.18 -3.35
C TRP A 80 -5.63 -9.23 -2.86
N LEU A 81 -5.52 -9.43 -1.55
CA LEU A 81 -4.65 -10.45 -0.96
C LEU A 81 -4.98 -11.86 -1.47
N ARG A 82 -6.28 -12.22 -1.54
CA ARG A 82 -6.71 -13.52 -2.08
C ARG A 82 -6.39 -13.68 -3.55
N LYS A 83 -6.61 -12.62 -4.34
CA LYS A 83 -6.30 -12.59 -5.78
C LYS A 83 -4.81 -12.84 -6.03
N ASN A 84 -3.94 -12.31 -5.16
CA ASN A 84 -2.50 -12.49 -5.22
C ASN A 84 -1.98 -13.75 -4.50
N GLY A 85 -2.85 -14.70 -4.21
CA GLY A 85 -2.48 -16.01 -3.65
C GLY A 85 -2.16 -16.00 -2.17
N ALA A 86 -2.41 -14.90 -1.46
CA ALA A 86 -2.27 -14.86 -0.02
C ALA A 86 -3.38 -15.65 0.66
N CYS A 87 -3.06 -16.40 1.69
CA CYS A 87 -4.00 -17.18 2.48
C CYS A 87 -3.90 -16.83 3.96
N LYS A 88 -5.06 -16.90 4.63
CA LYS A 88 -5.14 -16.70 6.06
C LYS A 88 -4.42 -17.84 6.78
N VAL A 89 -3.52 -17.52 7.69
CA VAL A 89 -2.75 -18.48 8.49
C VAL A 89 -3.33 -18.56 9.91
N LYS A 90 -2.91 -17.68 10.79
CA LYS A 90 -3.29 -17.68 12.22
C LYS A 90 -3.33 -16.26 12.77
N GLN A 91 -3.90 -16.12 13.96
CA GLN A 91 -3.70 -14.95 14.79
C GLN A 91 -2.45 -15.10 15.63
N ILE A 92 -1.71 -14.03 15.81
CA ILE A 92 -0.52 -13.96 16.67
C ILE A 92 -0.73 -12.91 17.75
N ASP A 93 -0.04 -13.08 18.88
CA ASP A 93 0.04 -12.03 19.88
C ASP A 93 1.14 -11.04 19.47
N TRP A 94 0.76 -9.78 19.27
CA TRP A 94 1.65 -8.72 18.80
C TRP A 94 1.45 -7.45 19.62
N GLY A 95 2.28 -7.27 20.63
CA GLY A 95 2.13 -6.16 21.58
C GLY A 95 0.78 -6.23 22.32
N GLN A 96 -0.03 -5.19 22.13
CA GLN A 96 -1.40 -5.13 22.71
C GLN A 96 -2.49 -5.59 21.72
N SER A 97 -2.13 -6.07 20.54
CA SER A 97 -3.05 -6.47 19.48
C SER A 97 -2.92 -7.96 19.15
N ARG A 98 -3.94 -8.49 18.47
CA ARG A 98 -3.95 -9.87 17.94
C ARG A 98 -4.24 -9.85 16.44
N PRO A 99 -3.28 -9.41 15.62
CA PRO A 99 -3.47 -9.37 14.19
C PRO A 99 -3.62 -10.77 13.60
N THR A 100 -4.46 -10.89 12.60
CA THR A 100 -4.54 -12.09 11.75
C THR A 100 -3.45 -12.01 10.71
N ILE A 101 -2.61 -13.04 10.63
CA ILE A 101 -1.53 -13.13 9.66
C ILE A 101 -2.00 -13.87 8.42
N TRP A 102 -1.61 -13.35 7.28
CA TRP A 102 -1.75 -13.93 5.96
C TRP A 102 -0.36 -14.20 5.39
N ALA A 103 -0.22 -15.29 4.63
CA ALA A 103 1.03 -15.65 3.99
C ALA A 103 0.86 -15.69 2.47
N PHE A 104 1.85 -15.18 1.75
CA PHE A 104 2.01 -15.39 0.32
C PHE A 104 2.73 -16.72 0.08
N GLY A 105 2.17 -17.58 -0.77
CA GLY A 105 2.73 -18.91 -1.04
C GLY A 105 2.54 -19.90 0.12
N GLU A 106 3.24 -20.99 0.09
CA GLU A 106 3.39 -22.12 1.03
C GLU A 106 2.47 -22.17 2.28
N LYS A 107 1.15 -22.15 2.05
CA LYS A 107 0.13 -22.12 3.10
C LYS A 107 0.34 -23.22 4.15
N ASP A 108 0.59 -24.44 3.69
CA ASP A 108 0.66 -25.60 4.57
C ASP A 108 1.87 -25.55 5.51
N THR A 109 2.98 -25.01 5.03
CA THR A 109 4.17 -24.73 5.82
C THR A 109 3.85 -23.76 6.96
N TRP A 110 3.22 -22.63 6.66
CA TRP A 110 2.87 -21.64 7.68
C TRP A 110 1.76 -22.10 8.62
N MET A 111 0.85 -22.97 8.17
CA MET A 111 -0.19 -23.53 9.02
C MET A 111 0.38 -24.50 10.07
N SER A 112 1.51 -25.15 9.80
CA SER A 112 2.17 -26.06 10.74
C SER A 112 2.99 -25.32 11.81
N VAL A 113 3.44 -24.08 11.52
CA VAL A 113 4.27 -23.28 12.43
C VAL A 113 3.46 -22.77 13.63
N PRO A 114 3.98 -22.87 14.87
CA PRO A 114 3.32 -22.30 16.04
C PRO A 114 3.16 -20.78 15.98
N PRO A 115 2.09 -20.19 16.57
CA PRO A 115 1.85 -18.75 16.53
C PRO A 115 3.02 -17.90 17.07
N LYS A 116 3.73 -18.38 18.07
CA LYS A 116 4.91 -17.70 18.65
C LYS A 116 6.07 -17.61 17.65
N GLU A 117 6.29 -18.66 16.87
CA GLU A 117 7.32 -18.67 15.84
C GLU A 117 6.91 -17.79 14.67
N ILE A 118 5.63 -17.81 14.25
CA ILE A 118 5.12 -16.88 13.23
C ILE A 118 5.37 -15.44 13.66
N ALA A 119 5.16 -15.13 14.94
CA ALA A 119 5.42 -13.79 15.48
C ALA A 119 6.90 -13.38 15.36
N SER A 120 7.84 -14.33 15.47
CA SER A 120 9.28 -14.03 15.31
C SER A 120 9.70 -13.74 13.86
N PHE A 121 8.95 -14.28 12.89
CA PHE A 121 9.19 -14.03 11.46
C PHE A 121 8.39 -12.84 10.91
N TYR A 122 7.32 -12.45 11.61
CA TYR A 122 6.48 -11.34 11.17
C TYR A 122 7.18 -10.01 11.38
N ILE A 123 7.18 -9.18 10.33
CA ILE A 123 7.69 -7.82 10.36
C ILE A 123 6.52 -6.89 10.10
N GLU A 124 6.21 -6.02 11.06
CA GLU A 124 5.20 -4.98 10.87
C GLU A 124 5.73 -3.94 9.86
N PRO A 125 4.97 -3.64 8.78
CA PRO A 125 5.39 -2.60 7.86
C PRO A 125 5.24 -1.23 8.55
N VAL A 126 6.36 -0.62 8.88
CA VAL A 126 6.43 0.74 9.43
C VAL A 126 7.02 1.66 8.37
N PHE A 127 6.29 2.70 8.02
CA PHE A 127 6.80 3.72 7.13
C PHE A 127 7.78 4.62 7.91
N GLU A 128 9.06 4.43 7.64
CA GLU A 128 10.10 5.32 8.14
C GLU A 128 10.28 6.45 7.12
N PHE A 129 9.92 7.67 7.51
CA PHE A 129 10.29 8.84 6.72
C PHE A 129 11.81 8.90 6.65
N PRO A 130 12.42 8.83 5.48
CA PRO A 130 13.87 8.73 5.33
C PRO A 130 14.63 9.93 5.89
N ASN A 131 13.98 10.89 6.50
CA ASN A 131 14.60 12.05 7.12
C ASN A 131 13.68 12.71 8.16
N LYS A 132 13.27 11.96 9.17
CA LYS A 132 12.56 12.55 10.31
C LYS A 132 13.35 13.72 10.95
N HIS A 133 14.67 13.76 10.74
CA HIS A 133 15.56 14.85 11.16
C HIS A 133 15.62 16.02 10.18
N LEU A 134 15.15 15.87 8.93
CA LEU A 134 15.12 16.94 7.93
C LEU A 134 13.77 17.67 7.85
N TRP A 135 12.74 17.14 8.49
CA TRP A 135 11.45 17.80 8.68
C TRP A 135 11.34 18.55 10.02
N VAL A 136 12.46 18.79 10.71
CA VAL A 136 12.51 19.91 11.63
C VAL A 136 12.30 21.15 10.78
N ASP A 137 11.12 21.69 10.92
CA ASP A 137 10.53 22.85 10.29
C ASP A 137 11.59 23.78 9.70
N HIS A 138 11.84 23.68 8.40
CA HIS A 138 12.81 24.54 7.70
C HIS A 138 12.47 26.03 7.92
N ASN A 139 11.23 26.33 8.29
CA ASN A 139 10.81 27.68 8.66
C ASN A 139 11.27 28.03 10.09
N GLN A 140 11.30 27.10 11.03
CA GLN A 140 11.79 27.41 12.39
C GLN A 140 13.32 27.51 12.44
N VAL A 141 14.06 26.65 11.70
CA VAL A 141 15.53 26.73 11.66
C VAL A 141 15.98 28.00 10.94
N LYS A 142 15.38 28.34 9.81
CA LYS A 142 15.68 29.61 9.11
C LYS A 142 15.32 30.83 9.95
N THR A 143 14.24 30.79 10.70
CA THR A 143 13.84 31.91 11.59
C THR A 143 14.79 32.08 12.75
N LEU A 144 15.28 30.97 13.33
CA LEU A 144 16.23 31.02 14.47
C LEU A 144 17.62 31.48 14.03
N ASP A 145 18.13 31.00 12.90
CA ASP A 145 19.41 31.45 12.35
C ASP A 145 19.34 32.90 11.91
N THR A 146 18.26 33.30 11.25
CA THR A 146 18.03 34.69 10.83
C THR A 146 17.92 35.64 12.02
N ILE A 147 17.28 35.24 13.13
CA ILE A 147 17.18 36.05 14.36
C ILE A 147 18.55 36.17 15.03
N LYS A 148 19.31 35.08 15.13
CA LYS A 148 20.69 35.12 15.69
C LYS A 148 21.63 35.98 14.84
N ASP A 149 21.52 35.91 13.52
CA ASP A 149 22.31 36.71 12.61
C ASP A 149 21.95 38.22 12.72
N LEU A 150 20.68 38.55 12.89
CA LEU A 150 20.21 39.92 13.13
C LEU A 150 20.68 40.46 14.47
N GLU A 151 20.64 39.66 15.54
CA GLU A 151 21.15 40.04 16.85
C GLU A 151 22.68 40.28 16.83
N ASN A 152 23.44 39.45 16.12
CA ASN A 152 24.88 39.60 15.95
C ASN A 152 25.24 40.85 15.14
N LEU A 153 24.49 41.16 14.06
CA LEU A 153 24.65 42.37 13.27
C LEU A 153 24.34 43.64 14.09
N THR A 154 23.31 43.58 14.95
CA THR A 154 22.92 44.69 15.80
C THR A 154 23.98 44.98 16.88
N ARG A 155 24.57 43.90 17.48
CA ARG A 155 25.69 44.05 18.45
C ARG A 155 26.97 44.60 17.79
N ALA A 156 27.29 44.13 16.56
CA ALA A 156 28.46 44.63 15.85
C ALA A 156 28.35 46.13 15.50
N ASN A 157 27.14 46.61 15.14
CA ASN A 157 26.88 48.03 14.85
C ASN A 157 26.92 48.90 16.10
N GLN A 158 26.56 48.37 17.28
CA GLN A 158 26.66 49.10 18.55
C GLN A 158 28.09 49.28 19.06
N MET A 159 28.99 48.34 18.71
CA MET A 159 30.42 48.40 19.05
C MET A 159 31.23 49.37 18.19
N ASN A 160 30.75 49.69 16.97
CA ASN A 160 31.46 50.57 16.03
C ASN A 160 31.06 52.05 16.15
N ASN A 161 30.07 52.41 16.97
CA ASN A 161 29.58 53.76 17.18
C ASN A 161 29.79 54.30 18.61
N GLY A 162 30.75 53.69 19.31
CA GLY A 162 31.16 54.13 20.65
C GLY A 162 32.55 54.75 20.66
#